data_1476df21744fc6d84347c8a728341a3e
#
_entry.id   1476df21744fc6d84347c8a728341a3e
#
_cell.length_a   1.000
_cell.length_b   1.000
_cell.length_c   1.000
_cell.angle_alpha   90.00
_cell.angle_beta   90.00
_cell.angle_gamma   90.00
#
_symmetry.space_group_name_H-M   'P 1'
#
loop_
_entity.id
_entity.type
_entity.pdbx_description
1 polymer ?
#
loop_
_entity_poly.entity_id
_entity_poly.type
_entity_poly.pdbx_seq_one_letter_code
_entity_poly.pdbx_strand_id
1 'polypeptide(L)'
;MSTRPARIRAIVVAVLILAFVIPWTYAHIAYAWPWKEKSTGEACTGKYYLTPYDKQRSWKLGTLSDGRLVFVGITGKVSMGRQSGSFSVSALTGYDDYDLIGLAIDLHRGDSITVEGVGTFTLKEAHSDIIWFTPNPGKATFCFDPDPTFTTNNYAQQGH
;
A
#
# COMPACT_ATOMS: atom_id res chain seq x y z
N MET A 1 58.87 7.21 -3.78
CA MET A 1 58.65 7.44 -2.32
C MET A 1 57.19 7.85 -2.11
N SER A 2 56.59 7.35 -1.09
CA SER A 2 55.24 7.70 -0.55
C SER A 2 54.01 7.40 -1.41
N THR A 3 53.71 6.11 -1.60
CA THR A 3 52.41 5.66 -2.14
C THR A 3 51.44 5.22 -1.03
N ARG A 4 51.88 5.20 0.24
CA ARG A 4 51.04 4.77 1.39
C ARG A 4 49.82 5.64 1.64
N PRO A 5 49.85 7.00 1.64
CA PRO A 5 48.67 7.81 1.93
C PRO A 5 47.61 7.72 0.83
N ALA A 6 47.99 7.53 -0.41
CA ALA A 6 47.04 7.38 -1.51
C ALA A 6 46.24 6.07 -1.43
N ARG A 7 46.92 4.96 -1.05
CA ARG A 7 46.27 3.67 -0.86
C ARG A 7 45.30 3.67 0.33
N ILE A 8 45.66 4.30 1.44
CA ILE A 8 44.77 4.41 2.60
C ILE A 8 43.54 5.23 2.24
N ARG A 9 43.68 6.34 1.54
CA ARG A 9 42.53 7.14 1.07
C ARG A 9 41.63 6.35 0.14
N ALA A 10 42.16 5.60 -0.80
CA ALA A 10 41.40 4.76 -1.71
C ALA A 10 40.63 3.67 -0.97
N ILE A 11 41.22 3.03 0.04
CA ILE A 11 40.54 2.03 0.86
C ILE A 11 39.41 2.64 1.67
N VAL A 12 39.63 3.80 2.31
CA VAL A 12 38.58 4.50 3.08
C VAL A 12 37.43 4.88 2.19
N VAL A 13 37.68 5.43 1.00
CA VAL A 13 36.63 5.78 0.04
C VAL A 13 35.87 4.54 -0.43
N ALA A 14 36.55 3.46 -0.73
CA ALA A 14 35.91 2.20 -1.13
C ALA A 14 35.03 1.64 -0.02
N VAL A 15 35.50 1.65 1.23
CA VAL A 15 34.68 1.21 2.38
C VAL A 15 33.45 2.09 2.58
N LEU A 16 33.59 3.40 2.46
CA LEU A 16 32.44 4.31 2.56
C LEU A 16 31.43 4.08 1.43
N ILE A 17 31.92 3.92 0.18
CA ILE A 17 31.04 3.60 -0.95
C ILE A 17 30.27 2.28 -0.70
N LEU A 18 30.97 1.25 -0.27
CA LEU A 18 30.33 -0.05 0.03
C LEU A 18 29.35 0.06 1.20
N ALA A 19 29.68 0.81 2.24
CA ALA A 19 28.80 1.02 3.39
C ALA A 19 27.51 1.78 3.05
N PHE A 20 27.51 2.60 2.00
CA PHE A 20 26.31 3.32 1.54
C PHE A 20 25.61 2.60 0.38
N VAL A 21 26.35 2.12 -0.60
CA VAL A 21 25.77 1.52 -1.81
C VAL A 21 25.09 0.18 -1.49
N ILE A 22 25.72 -0.65 -0.64
CA ILE A 22 25.13 -1.97 -0.31
C ILE A 22 23.78 -1.83 0.40
N PRO A 23 23.64 -1.07 1.50
CA PRO A 23 22.36 -0.90 2.16
C PRO A 23 21.32 -0.24 1.26
N TRP A 24 21.73 0.75 0.45
CA TRP A 24 20.84 1.43 -0.49
C TRP A 24 20.33 0.47 -1.57
N THR A 25 21.22 -0.32 -2.18
CA THR A 25 20.85 -1.32 -3.19
C THR A 25 19.94 -2.39 -2.58
N TYR A 26 20.29 -2.87 -1.36
CA TYR A 26 19.45 -3.83 -0.65
C TYR A 26 18.06 -3.28 -0.35
N ALA A 27 17.97 -2.04 0.12
CA ALA A 27 16.68 -1.40 0.38
C ALA A 27 15.86 -1.27 -0.91
N HIS A 28 16.46 -0.83 -2.01
CA HIS A 28 15.77 -0.77 -3.31
C HIS A 28 15.30 -2.13 -3.82
N ILE A 29 16.14 -3.16 -3.73
CA ILE A 29 15.77 -4.50 -4.17
C ILE A 29 14.70 -5.10 -3.25
N ALA A 30 14.84 -4.93 -1.93
CA ALA A 30 13.95 -5.58 -0.96
C ALA A 30 12.57 -4.90 -0.83
N TYR A 31 12.52 -3.57 -1.07
CA TYR A 31 11.32 -2.79 -0.76
C TYR A 31 10.70 -2.06 -1.94
N ALA A 32 11.48 -1.64 -2.94
CA ALA A 32 10.95 -0.88 -4.07
C ALA A 32 10.87 -1.67 -5.37
N TRP A 33 11.72 -2.68 -5.52
CA TRP A 33 11.66 -3.49 -6.74
C TRP A 33 10.53 -4.50 -6.60
N PRO A 34 9.47 -4.37 -7.40
CA PRO A 34 8.48 -5.43 -7.51
C PRO A 34 9.17 -6.60 -8.22
N TRP A 35 9.66 -7.56 -7.46
CA TRP A 35 9.81 -8.89 -8.00
C TRP A 35 8.42 -9.22 -8.52
N LYS A 36 8.29 -9.26 -9.83
CA LYS A 36 7.00 -9.54 -10.45
C LYS A 36 6.54 -10.90 -9.93
N GLU A 37 5.82 -10.90 -8.81
CA GLU A 37 4.90 -11.99 -8.57
C GLU A 37 4.07 -12.05 -9.84
N LYS A 38 4.22 -13.15 -10.58
CA LYS A 38 3.37 -13.40 -11.75
C LYS A 38 1.96 -13.13 -11.30
N SER A 39 1.34 -12.14 -11.92
CA SER A 39 -0.08 -11.94 -11.70
C SER A 39 -0.71 -13.29 -11.98
N THR A 40 -1.29 -13.88 -10.98
CA THR A 40 -2.22 -14.98 -11.16
C THR A 40 -3.42 -14.34 -11.83
N GLY A 41 -3.37 -14.14 -13.09
CA GLY A 41 -4.21 -13.47 -14.05
C GLY A 41 -5.70 -13.26 -13.79
N GLU A 42 -6.14 -13.30 -12.54
CA GLU A 42 -7.49 -12.92 -12.18
C GLU A 42 -7.61 -11.39 -12.29
N ALA A 43 -8.25 -11.00 -13.38
CA ALA A 43 -8.73 -9.66 -13.52
C ALA A 43 -9.62 -9.35 -12.29
N CYS A 44 -9.37 -8.22 -11.69
CA CYS A 44 -10.24 -7.64 -10.68
C CYS A 44 -11.68 -7.66 -11.22
N THR A 45 -12.55 -8.45 -10.62
CA THR A 45 -13.94 -8.56 -11.02
C THR A 45 -14.80 -7.45 -10.44
N GLY A 46 -14.26 -6.69 -9.46
CA GLY A 46 -14.94 -5.57 -8.83
C GLY A 46 -15.09 -4.37 -9.75
N LYS A 47 -16.11 -3.57 -9.48
CA LYS A 47 -16.48 -2.40 -10.30
C LYS A 47 -15.50 -1.24 -10.18
N TYR A 48 -14.75 -1.16 -9.07
CA TYR A 48 -13.94 0.02 -8.74
C TYR A 48 -12.52 -0.37 -8.34
N TYR A 49 -11.58 0.51 -8.68
CA TYR A 49 -10.20 0.45 -8.21
C TYR A 49 -10.01 1.50 -7.13
N LEU A 50 -9.57 1.08 -5.96
CA LEU A 50 -9.26 1.97 -4.84
C LEU A 50 -7.77 2.11 -4.70
N THR A 51 -7.23 3.25 -5.10
CA THR A 51 -5.82 3.60 -4.91
C THR A 51 -5.74 4.87 -4.08
N PRO A 52 -4.93 4.92 -3.00
CA PRO A 52 -4.80 6.12 -2.20
C PRO A 52 -4.30 7.29 -3.05
N TYR A 53 -5.05 8.37 -3.07
CA TYR A 53 -4.60 9.63 -3.64
C TYR A 53 -3.63 10.29 -2.64
N ASP A 54 -2.53 10.78 -3.15
CA ASP A 54 -1.38 11.40 -2.50
C ASP A 54 -1.55 11.82 -1.02
N LYS A 55 -0.86 11.14 -0.10
CA LYS A 55 -0.79 11.42 1.34
C LYS A 55 -2.08 11.37 2.18
N GLN A 56 -3.24 11.18 1.60
CA GLN A 56 -4.46 10.96 2.37
C GLN A 56 -4.46 9.54 2.94
N ARG A 57 -4.47 9.44 4.26
CA ARG A 57 -4.51 8.16 4.97
C ARG A 57 -5.89 7.52 4.95
N SER A 58 -6.93 8.31 4.75
CA SER A 58 -8.32 7.84 4.65
C SER A 58 -9.16 8.78 3.79
N TRP A 59 -10.15 8.23 3.09
CA TRP A 59 -11.10 9.01 2.30
C TRP A 59 -12.50 8.40 2.38
N LYS A 60 -13.49 9.23 2.09
CA LYS A 60 -14.89 8.81 2.06
C LYS A 60 -15.12 7.83 0.90
N LEU A 61 -15.55 6.62 1.24
CA LEU A 61 -15.87 5.56 0.27
C LEU A 61 -17.33 5.65 -0.21
N GLY A 62 -18.26 5.91 0.71
CA GLY A 62 -19.67 5.92 0.39
C GLY A 62 -20.55 6.06 1.63
N THR A 63 -21.74 5.48 1.54
CA THR A 63 -22.77 5.55 2.60
C THR A 63 -23.45 4.19 2.74
N LEU A 64 -23.60 3.72 3.97
CA LEU A 64 -24.36 2.53 4.32
C LEU A 64 -25.86 2.76 4.12
N SER A 65 -26.64 1.68 4.10
CA SER A 65 -28.10 1.72 3.99
C SER A 65 -28.79 2.47 5.13
N ASP A 66 -28.15 2.55 6.29
CA ASP A 66 -28.61 3.31 7.46
C ASP A 66 -28.22 4.81 7.44
N GLY A 67 -27.55 5.26 6.39
CA GLY A 67 -27.14 6.64 6.19
C GLY A 67 -25.78 7.01 6.77
N ARG A 68 -25.08 6.10 7.47
CA ARG A 68 -23.73 6.36 8.01
C ARG A 68 -22.71 6.48 6.88
N LEU A 69 -21.82 7.47 7.01
CA LEU A 69 -20.72 7.69 6.07
C LEU A 69 -19.60 6.68 6.35
N VAL A 70 -19.07 6.09 5.28
CA VAL A 70 -17.97 5.12 5.36
C VAL A 70 -16.70 5.73 4.81
N PHE A 71 -15.63 5.55 5.56
CA PHE A 71 -14.26 5.94 5.19
C PHE A 71 -13.38 4.71 5.07
N VAL A 72 -12.45 4.75 4.13
CA VAL A 72 -11.46 3.69 3.92
C VAL A 72 -10.06 4.26 4.02
N GLY A 73 -9.18 3.57 4.74
CA GLY A 73 -7.75 3.82 4.80
C GLY A 73 -7.01 2.64 4.18
N ILE A 74 -6.07 2.91 3.28
CA ILE A 74 -5.31 1.88 2.57
C ILE A 74 -3.82 2.16 2.72
N THR A 75 -3.04 1.11 2.97
CA THR A 75 -1.58 1.16 2.97
C THR A 75 -1.02 -0.04 2.20
N GLY A 76 0.11 0.14 1.55
CA GLY A 76 0.82 -0.93 0.86
C GLY A 76 2.23 -1.09 1.39
N LYS A 77 2.76 -2.30 1.28
CA LYS A 77 4.12 -2.63 1.67
C LYS A 77 4.69 -3.66 0.71
N VAL A 78 5.95 -3.51 0.36
CA VAL A 78 6.73 -4.55 -0.33
C VAL A 78 7.89 -4.90 0.56
N SER A 79 8.07 -6.18 0.87
CA SER A 79 9.18 -6.67 1.67
C SER A 79 9.69 -7.96 1.06
N MET A 80 10.99 -8.02 0.75
CA MET A 80 11.62 -9.20 0.16
C MET A 80 10.88 -9.72 -1.09
N GLY A 81 10.33 -8.82 -1.90
CA GLY A 81 9.57 -9.16 -3.10
C GLY A 81 8.12 -9.60 -2.86
N ARG A 82 7.68 -9.69 -1.61
CA ARG A 82 6.27 -9.96 -1.28
C ARG A 82 5.52 -8.65 -1.18
N GLN A 83 4.43 -8.56 -1.91
CA GLN A 83 3.50 -7.43 -1.85
C GLN A 83 2.43 -7.73 -0.81
N SER A 84 2.25 -6.82 0.13
CA SER A 84 1.13 -6.89 1.07
C SER A 84 0.42 -5.55 1.16
N GLY A 85 -0.86 -5.60 1.42
CA GLY A 85 -1.69 -4.44 1.64
C GLY A 85 -2.47 -4.57 2.93
N SER A 86 -2.75 -3.44 3.56
CA SER A 86 -3.61 -3.37 4.72
C SER A 86 -4.65 -2.31 4.47
N PHE A 87 -5.86 -2.53 4.95
CA PHE A 87 -6.90 -1.53 4.91
C PHE A 87 -7.73 -1.51 6.20
N SER A 88 -8.34 -0.38 6.44
CA SER A 88 -9.32 -0.19 7.49
C SER A 88 -10.56 0.47 6.91
N VAL A 89 -11.73 0.05 7.36
CA VAL A 89 -13.01 0.64 7.01
C VAL A 89 -13.67 1.10 8.29
N SER A 90 -14.06 2.37 8.33
CA SER A 90 -14.70 2.99 9.49
C SER A 90 -16.02 3.65 9.08
N ALA A 91 -17.03 3.52 9.91
CA ALA A 91 -18.31 4.21 9.74
C ALA A 91 -18.40 5.37 10.73
N LEU A 92 -18.86 6.53 10.25
CA LEU A 92 -19.11 7.71 11.09
C LEU A 92 -20.41 7.51 11.88
N THR A 93 -20.31 7.53 13.21
CA THR A 93 -21.44 7.30 14.14
C THR A 93 -21.93 8.57 14.81
N GLY A 94 -21.11 9.65 14.80
CA GLY A 94 -21.42 10.93 15.43
C GLY A 94 -20.63 12.06 14.80
N TYR A 95 -20.49 13.17 15.47
CA TYR A 95 -19.81 14.38 14.97
C TYR A 95 -18.32 14.19 14.87
N ASP A 96 -17.62 13.31 15.22
CA ASP A 96 -16.18 12.95 15.06
C ASP A 96 -15.90 11.55 15.64
N ASP A 97 -16.97 10.73 15.72
CA ASP A 97 -16.85 9.38 16.27
C ASP A 97 -16.92 8.36 15.14
N TYR A 98 -15.97 7.43 15.11
CA TYR A 98 -15.81 6.45 14.07
C TYR A 98 -15.76 5.04 14.63
N ASP A 99 -16.67 4.20 14.20
CA ASP A 99 -16.61 2.76 14.45
C ASP A 99 -15.77 2.06 13.40
N LEU A 100 -14.80 1.28 13.82
CA LEU A 100 -14.05 0.40 12.94
C LEU A 100 -14.92 -0.81 12.58
N ILE A 101 -15.41 -0.86 11.34
CA ILE A 101 -16.30 -1.92 10.85
C ILE A 101 -15.58 -2.97 10.00
N GLY A 102 -14.34 -2.71 9.58
CA GLY A 102 -13.52 -3.66 8.84
C GLY A 102 -12.04 -3.35 8.98
N LEU A 103 -11.24 -4.38 9.22
CA LEU A 103 -9.78 -4.30 9.29
C LEU A 103 -9.18 -5.53 8.66
N ALA A 104 -8.19 -5.32 7.79
CA ALA A 104 -7.34 -6.38 7.32
C ALA A 104 -5.89 -5.92 7.30
N ILE A 105 -5.01 -6.78 7.76
CA ILE A 105 -3.58 -6.53 7.87
C ILE A 105 -2.86 -7.62 7.09
N ASP A 106 -1.82 -7.20 6.35
CA ASP A 106 -0.94 -8.10 5.58
C ASP A 106 -1.69 -9.02 4.58
N LEU A 107 -2.72 -8.49 3.90
CA LEU A 107 -3.32 -9.15 2.76
C LEU A 107 -2.28 -9.29 1.65
N HIS A 108 -2.20 -10.48 1.08
CA HIS A 108 -1.37 -10.74 -0.10
C HIS A 108 -2.17 -10.48 -1.38
N ARG A 109 -1.47 -10.36 -2.48
CA ARG A 109 -2.08 -10.17 -3.79
C ARG A 109 -3.05 -11.30 -4.12
N GLY A 110 -4.29 -10.94 -4.46
CA GLY A 110 -5.39 -11.86 -4.74
C GLY A 110 -6.24 -12.22 -3.53
N ASP A 111 -5.78 -11.89 -2.30
CA ASP A 111 -6.60 -12.09 -1.10
C ASP A 111 -7.77 -11.12 -1.09
N SER A 112 -8.91 -11.62 -0.66
CA SER A 112 -10.14 -10.84 -0.56
C SER A 112 -10.69 -10.87 0.85
N ILE A 113 -11.33 -9.78 1.23
CA ILE A 113 -12.10 -9.67 2.48
C ILE A 113 -13.42 -8.98 2.21
N THR A 114 -14.48 -9.47 2.84
CA THR A 114 -15.81 -8.86 2.77
C THR A 114 -16.12 -8.13 4.07
N VAL A 115 -16.53 -6.88 3.94
CA VAL A 115 -17.06 -6.05 5.03
C VAL A 115 -18.57 -5.97 4.85
N GLU A 116 -19.31 -6.46 5.84
CA GLU A 116 -20.77 -6.55 5.80
C GLU A 116 -21.41 -5.19 5.53
N GLY A 117 -22.35 -5.14 4.58
CA GLY A 117 -23.05 -3.93 4.17
C GLY A 117 -22.22 -2.91 3.39
N VAL A 118 -20.91 -3.18 3.18
CA VAL A 118 -20.02 -2.31 2.40
C VAL A 118 -19.63 -2.97 1.09
N GLY A 119 -19.11 -4.20 1.13
CA GLY A 119 -18.69 -4.94 -0.04
C GLY A 119 -17.39 -5.72 0.14
N THR A 120 -16.85 -6.23 -0.96
CA THR A 120 -15.65 -7.06 -0.99
C THR A 120 -14.46 -6.28 -1.55
N PHE A 121 -13.32 -6.39 -0.86
CA PHE A 121 -12.05 -5.78 -1.23
C PHE A 121 -11.05 -6.87 -1.57
N THR A 122 -10.43 -6.80 -2.74
CA THR A 122 -9.40 -7.74 -3.20
C THR A 122 -8.10 -6.97 -3.46
N LEU A 123 -6.99 -7.38 -2.84
CA LEU A 123 -5.71 -6.73 -3.09
C LEU A 123 -5.22 -7.07 -4.51
N LYS A 124 -5.08 -6.05 -5.35
CA LYS A 124 -4.55 -6.15 -6.70
C LYS A 124 -3.04 -6.04 -6.75
N GLU A 125 -2.50 -5.01 -6.12
CA GLU A 125 -1.07 -4.72 -6.10
C GLU A 125 -0.70 -3.84 -4.91
N ALA A 126 0.56 -3.88 -4.50
CA ALA A 126 1.11 -2.98 -3.51
C ALA A 126 2.49 -2.49 -3.93
N HIS A 127 2.79 -1.23 -3.62
CA HIS A 127 4.07 -0.59 -3.86
C HIS A 127 4.58 0.02 -2.56
N SER A 128 5.88 -0.07 -2.32
CA SER A 128 6.55 0.65 -1.24
C SER A 128 7.30 1.83 -1.82
N ASP A 129 7.20 2.97 -1.15
CA ASP A 129 8.06 4.11 -1.42
C ASP A 129 9.29 4.03 -0.52
N ILE A 130 10.47 4.19 -1.09
CA ILE A 130 11.69 4.36 -0.33
C ILE A 130 12.07 5.83 -0.38
N ILE A 131 12.05 6.48 0.79
CA ILE A 131 12.61 7.82 0.94
C ILE A 131 13.96 7.68 1.61
N TRP A 132 15.03 7.98 0.86
CA TRP A 132 16.42 7.85 1.29
C TRP A 132 16.75 6.39 1.64
N PHE A 133 16.85 6.04 2.91
CA PHE A 133 17.18 4.71 3.40
C PHE A 133 16.07 4.10 4.25
N THR A 134 14.93 4.79 4.38
CA THR A 134 13.82 4.32 5.20
C THR A 134 12.66 3.87 4.32
N PRO A 135 12.16 2.63 4.49
CA PRO A 135 10.92 2.21 3.86
C PRO A 135 9.77 3.02 4.42
N ASN A 136 9.02 3.67 3.54
CA ASN A 136 7.77 4.34 3.90
C ASN A 136 6.59 3.42 3.64
N PRO A 137 5.49 3.59 4.38
CA PRO A 137 4.23 2.97 4.00
C PRO A 137 3.92 3.33 2.56
N GLY A 138 3.86 2.32 1.71
CA GLY A 138 3.59 2.50 0.30
C GLY A 138 2.11 2.60 0.00
N LYS A 139 1.78 2.52 -1.27
CA LYS A 139 0.42 2.51 -1.80
C LYS A 139 0.00 1.08 -2.10
N ALA A 140 -1.27 0.77 -1.91
CA ALA A 140 -1.86 -0.47 -2.40
C ALA A 140 -3.10 -0.14 -3.22
N THR A 141 -3.36 -0.94 -4.24
CA THR A 141 -4.56 -0.85 -5.05
C THR A 141 -5.45 -2.04 -4.74
N PHE A 142 -6.66 -1.76 -4.31
CA PHE A 142 -7.68 -2.76 -4.09
C PHE A 142 -8.74 -2.70 -5.20
N CYS A 143 -9.23 -3.86 -5.56
CA CYS A 143 -10.46 -4.04 -6.28
C CYS A 143 -11.59 -3.99 -5.29
N PHE A 144 -12.60 -3.19 -5.54
CA PHE A 144 -13.76 -3.05 -4.70
C PHE A 144 -15.03 -3.44 -5.45
N ASP A 145 -15.74 -4.41 -4.90
CA ASP A 145 -17.06 -4.81 -5.35
C ASP A 145 -18.07 -4.45 -4.26
N PRO A 146 -18.84 -3.35 -4.43
CA PRO A 146 -19.75 -2.87 -3.40
C PRO A 146 -20.91 -3.82 -3.19
N ASP A 147 -21.36 -3.90 -1.93
CA ASP A 147 -22.63 -4.51 -1.59
C ASP A 147 -23.77 -3.78 -2.35
N PRO A 148 -24.82 -4.50 -2.83
CA PRO A 148 -25.94 -3.88 -3.54
C PRO A 148 -26.66 -2.77 -2.77
N THR A 149 -26.59 -2.79 -1.44
CA THR A 149 -27.20 -1.78 -0.56
C THR A 149 -26.28 -0.60 -0.25
N PHE A 150 -25.00 -0.68 -0.66
CA PHE A 150 -24.00 0.36 -0.43
C PHE A 150 -24.02 1.42 -1.53
N THR A 151 -24.12 2.69 -1.14
CA THR A 151 -24.05 3.81 -2.08
C THR A 151 -22.62 4.32 -2.17
N THR A 152 -21.94 4.07 -3.30
CA THR A 152 -20.56 4.52 -3.54
C THR A 152 -20.48 6.01 -3.79
N ASN A 153 -19.41 6.65 -3.33
CA ASN A 153 -19.05 8.02 -3.65
C ASN A 153 -18.39 8.12 -5.04
N ASN A 154 -18.40 9.29 -5.66
CA ASN A 154 -17.78 9.58 -6.96
C ASN A 154 -16.27 9.27 -7.01
N TYR A 155 -15.56 9.31 -5.88
CA TYR A 155 -14.15 8.89 -5.81
C TYR A 155 -13.94 7.39 -6.02
N ALA A 156 -14.89 6.56 -5.63
CA ALA A 156 -14.84 5.13 -5.92
C ALA A 156 -15.07 4.84 -7.42
N GLN A 157 -15.63 5.80 -8.16
CA GLN A 157 -15.95 5.68 -9.59
C GLN A 157 -14.81 6.14 -10.51
N GLN A 158 -13.82 6.86 -9.97
CA GLN A 158 -12.68 7.38 -10.74
C GLN A 158 -11.46 6.46 -10.58
N GLY A 159 -11.65 5.17 -10.82
CA GLY A 159 -10.51 4.25 -10.93
C GLY A 159 -9.61 4.67 -12.11
N HIS A 160 -8.52 5.35 -11.82
CA HIS A 160 -7.42 5.63 -12.73
C HIS A 160 -6.26 4.67 -12.47
#